data_05c9d899d6c3fe027a1605682dddaeb9
#
_entry.id   05c9d899d6c3fe027a1605682dddaeb9
#
_cell.length_a   1.000
_cell.length_b   1.000
_cell.length_c   1.000
_cell.angle_alpha   90.00
_cell.angle_beta   90.00
_cell.angle_gamma   90.00
#
_symmetry.space_group_name_H-M   'P 1'
#
loop_
_entity.id
_entity.type
_entity.pdbx_description
1 polymer ?
#
loop_
_entity_poly.entity_id
_entity_poly.type
_entity_poly.pdbx_seq_one_letter_code
_entity_poly.pdbx_strand_id
1 'polypeptide(L)'
;MGSNGTRTMVIRHGTLIDGSGNPPRPNEALVIVGNRIHSIGSIPEDIRLEDQEHVQVIDATGQWIMPGLIDGHCHLSFGYPTIAGVRSSRGTTSAEFSTLRAARNAQQVLRSGVTSLSVPGGTWFIDVAVRDAIAAGLIEGPRIFCAGRFIVTYGSITDNEPSWVGTPEHANGVLANSVAEMITEVRRQCKHGVNFIKMADSTWGDTQTIAPEELAAVTQEAHRRNARITIHARGAGSTRAAAQAGVDWILHADLATEADLEAVAAAGVRLMPTMTFLRHVIDLGRESGRGQREIDTIQRHFEGAVHVLERARALGITVLCGTDSGNSPPMPYGELHAHEPEILVQYGGYTPLEAIRACTRDNAFAVGLEDEVGVLAPGKLADLLILNADPVADIRVLQGGRHLELVIKDGKSVALNGQEAEADLLAFAATAG
;
A
#
# COMPACT_ATOMS: atom_id res chain seq x y z
N MET A 1 -37.96 -13.16 -11.42
CA MET A 1 -36.50 -13.03 -11.46
C MET A 1 -36.23 -11.99 -12.52
N GLY A 2 -36.09 -10.73 -12.11
CA GLY A 2 -35.78 -9.62 -13.05
C GLY A 2 -34.37 -9.81 -13.56
N SER A 3 -34.17 -9.65 -14.84
CA SER A 3 -32.85 -9.54 -15.49
C SER A 3 -32.11 -8.37 -14.84
N ASN A 4 -31.14 -8.63 -13.96
CA ASN A 4 -30.18 -7.63 -13.55
C ASN A 4 -29.38 -7.27 -14.83
N GLY A 5 -29.85 -6.27 -15.58
CA GLY A 5 -29.10 -5.71 -16.69
C GLY A 5 -27.74 -5.26 -16.18
N THR A 6 -26.67 -5.71 -16.81
CA THR A 6 -25.31 -5.33 -16.46
C THR A 6 -25.19 -3.82 -16.63
N ARG A 7 -24.97 -3.08 -15.55
CA ARG A 7 -24.87 -1.61 -15.57
C ARG A 7 -23.68 -1.19 -16.44
N THR A 8 -23.93 -0.28 -17.36
CA THR A 8 -22.91 0.34 -18.21
C THR A 8 -22.60 1.74 -17.70
N MET A 9 -21.33 2.11 -17.67
CA MET A 9 -20.89 3.48 -17.37
C MET A 9 -20.02 3.98 -18.52
N VAL A 10 -20.30 5.19 -18.98
CA VAL A 10 -19.55 5.85 -20.05
C VAL A 10 -18.97 7.14 -19.50
N ILE A 11 -17.66 7.24 -19.44
CA ILE A 11 -16.91 8.44 -19.07
C ILE A 11 -16.37 9.02 -20.36
N ARG A 12 -16.59 10.30 -20.64
CA ARG A 12 -16.20 10.95 -21.90
C ARG A 12 -15.56 12.30 -21.71
N HIS A 13 -14.82 12.75 -22.73
CA HIS A 13 -14.17 14.05 -22.84
C HIS A 13 -13.04 14.32 -21.84
N GLY A 14 -12.60 13.32 -21.07
CA GLY A 14 -11.50 13.46 -20.11
C GLY A 14 -10.12 13.33 -20.76
N THR A 15 -9.10 13.80 -20.07
CA THR A 15 -7.71 13.51 -20.39
C THR A 15 -7.29 12.21 -19.72
N LEU A 16 -6.94 11.19 -20.50
CA LEU A 16 -6.63 9.86 -20.00
C LEU A 16 -5.14 9.67 -19.77
N ILE A 17 -4.78 9.27 -18.56
CA ILE A 17 -3.48 8.69 -18.18
C ILE A 17 -3.71 7.19 -17.98
N ASP A 18 -3.17 6.35 -18.86
CA ASP A 18 -3.47 4.92 -18.85
C ASP A 18 -2.71 4.11 -17.78
N GLY A 19 -1.76 4.72 -17.07
CA GLY A 19 -0.92 4.07 -16.06
C GLY A 19 0.31 3.35 -16.63
N SER A 20 0.49 3.31 -17.94
CA SER A 20 1.64 2.64 -18.57
C SER A 20 2.94 3.46 -18.56
N GLY A 21 2.84 4.77 -18.28
CA GLY A 21 3.90 5.75 -18.43
C GLY A 21 3.89 6.49 -19.77
N ASN A 22 2.93 6.18 -20.64
CA ASN A 22 2.72 6.90 -21.90
C ASN A 22 2.20 8.32 -21.66
N PRO A 23 2.40 9.25 -22.63
CA PRO A 23 1.83 10.58 -22.57
C PRO A 23 0.29 10.55 -22.42
N PRO A 24 -0.29 11.55 -21.73
CA PRO A 24 -1.73 11.67 -21.59
C PRO A 24 -2.44 11.83 -22.93
N ARG A 25 -3.62 11.28 -23.07
CA ARG A 25 -4.48 11.38 -24.28
C ARG A 25 -5.71 12.24 -23.97
N PRO A 26 -5.86 13.40 -24.59
CA PRO A 26 -6.99 14.29 -24.34
C PRO A 26 -8.26 13.78 -25.06
N ASN A 27 -9.42 14.19 -24.52
CA ASN A 27 -10.74 13.94 -25.11
C ASN A 27 -11.05 12.45 -25.35
N GLU A 28 -10.66 11.58 -24.44
CA GLU A 28 -10.92 10.15 -24.52
C GLU A 28 -12.30 9.80 -23.97
N ALA A 29 -12.83 8.69 -24.46
CA ALA A 29 -13.97 8.02 -23.86
C ALA A 29 -13.52 6.69 -23.26
N LEU A 30 -14.10 6.31 -22.11
CA LEU A 30 -13.89 5.03 -21.44
C LEU A 30 -15.26 4.42 -21.10
N VAL A 31 -15.45 3.18 -21.54
CA VAL A 31 -16.69 2.44 -21.32
C VAL A 31 -16.44 1.31 -20.34
N ILE A 32 -17.28 1.22 -19.32
CA ILE A 32 -17.26 0.17 -18.30
C ILE A 32 -18.55 -0.62 -18.42
N VAL A 33 -18.44 -1.94 -18.49
CA VAL A 33 -19.57 -2.86 -18.46
C VAL A 33 -19.40 -3.79 -17.26
N GLY A 34 -20.31 -3.71 -16.33
CA GLY A 34 -20.18 -4.41 -15.04
C GLY A 34 -18.99 -3.86 -14.24
N ASN A 35 -18.00 -4.69 -14.00
CA ASN A 35 -16.80 -4.31 -13.25
C ASN A 35 -15.53 -4.22 -14.11
N ARG A 36 -15.66 -4.27 -15.47
CA ARG A 36 -14.50 -4.26 -16.37
C ARG A 36 -14.56 -3.12 -17.38
N ILE A 37 -13.40 -2.64 -17.75
CA ILE A 37 -13.23 -1.72 -18.88
C ILE A 37 -13.54 -2.49 -20.16
N HIS A 38 -14.53 -2.02 -20.90
CA HIS A 38 -14.97 -2.62 -22.15
C HIS A 38 -14.20 -2.02 -23.35
N SER A 39 -14.14 -0.69 -23.42
CA SER A 39 -13.42 0.01 -24.50
C SER A 39 -12.84 1.34 -24.03
N ILE A 40 -11.83 1.82 -24.76
CA ILE A 40 -11.20 3.15 -24.59
C ILE A 40 -11.06 3.78 -25.97
N GLY A 41 -11.32 5.08 -26.08
CA GLY A 41 -11.23 5.89 -27.30
C GLY A 41 -12.58 6.03 -28.00
N SER A 42 -13.25 4.95 -28.33
CA SER A 42 -14.56 4.98 -28.98
C SER A 42 -15.65 4.35 -28.11
N ILE A 43 -16.85 4.90 -28.19
CA ILE A 43 -18.05 4.30 -27.60
C ILE A 43 -18.62 3.34 -28.63
N PRO A 44 -18.79 2.04 -28.31
CA PRO A 44 -19.40 1.06 -29.22
C PRO A 44 -20.81 1.47 -29.67
N GLU A 45 -21.18 1.16 -30.93
CA GLU A 45 -22.45 1.56 -31.53
C GLU A 45 -23.68 0.94 -30.86
N ASP A 46 -23.52 -0.20 -30.20
CA ASP A 46 -24.55 -0.88 -29.43
C ASP A 46 -24.86 -0.25 -28.08
N ILE A 47 -24.02 0.67 -27.61
CA ILE A 47 -24.22 1.42 -26.35
C ILE A 47 -24.97 2.71 -26.65
N ARG A 48 -26.24 2.75 -26.22
CA ARG A 48 -27.13 3.90 -26.43
C ARG A 48 -27.04 4.83 -25.22
N LEU A 49 -26.45 6.01 -25.41
CA LEU A 49 -26.25 7.01 -24.33
C LEU A 49 -27.59 7.59 -23.81
N GLU A 50 -28.66 7.48 -24.61
CA GLU A 50 -30.00 7.92 -24.24
C GLU A 50 -30.70 6.96 -23.26
N ASP A 51 -30.23 5.73 -23.15
CA ASP A 51 -30.76 4.71 -22.24
C ASP A 51 -30.31 4.97 -20.80
N GLN A 52 -30.88 5.98 -20.16
CA GLN A 52 -30.51 6.39 -18.80
C GLN A 52 -30.86 5.35 -17.72
N GLU A 53 -31.67 4.35 -18.04
CA GLU A 53 -31.98 3.26 -17.12
C GLU A 53 -30.80 2.29 -16.96
N HIS A 54 -30.07 2.03 -18.05
CA HIS A 54 -28.98 1.03 -18.09
C HIS A 54 -27.60 1.66 -18.30
N VAL A 55 -27.52 2.91 -18.77
CA VAL A 55 -26.27 3.61 -19.09
C VAL A 55 -26.11 4.87 -18.25
N GLN A 56 -25.12 4.90 -17.40
CA GLN A 56 -24.69 6.11 -16.68
C GLN A 56 -23.64 6.84 -17.50
N VAL A 57 -23.90 8.09 -17.88
CA VAL A 57 -22.93 8.94 -18.59
C VAL A 57 -22.30 9.93 -17.61
N ILE A 58 -20.97 10.02 -17.62
CA ILE A 58 -20.17 10.96 -16.85
C ILE A 58 -19.41 11.84 -17.84
N ASP A 59 -19.58 13.14 -17.76
CA ASP A 59 -18.83 14.11 -18.56
C ASP A 59 -17.61 14.57 -17.75
N ALA A 60 -16.43 14.20 -18.21
CA ALA A 60 -15.14 14.51 -17.59
C ALA A 60 -14.41 15.65 -18.33
N THR A 61 -15.15 16.58 -18.97
CA THR A 61 -14.58 17.73 -19.66
C THR A 61 -13.68 18.53 -18.70
N GLY A 62 -12.42 18.73 -19.08
CA GLY A 62 -11.43 19.44 -18.26
C GLY A 62 -10.87 18.62 -17.08
N GLN A 63 -11.24 17.37 -16.95
CA GLN A 63 -10.81 16.47 -15.89
C GLN A 63 -9.82 15.41 -16.41
N TRP A 64 -9.15 14.77 -15.46
CA TRP A 64 -8.12 13.75 -15.69
C TRP A 64 -8.63 12.40 -15.22
N ILE A 65 -8.44 11.37 -16.06
CA ILE A 65 -8.84 9.99 -15.77
C ILE A 65 -7.57 9.17 -15.63
N MET A 66 -7.39 8.44 -14.53
CA MET A 66 -6.23 7.59 -14.30
C MET A 66 -6.59 6.32 -13.54
N PRO A 67 -5.74 5.28 -13.53
CA PRO A 67 -5.95 4.11 -12.69
C PRO A 67 -6.05 4.50 -11.22
N GLY A 68 -6.81 3.73 -10.45
CA GLY A 68 -6.80 3.81 -8.99
C GLY A 68 -5.40 3.58 -8.44
N LEU A 69 -5.04 4.34 -7.41
CA LEU A 69 -3.75 4.19 -6.74
C LEU A 69 -3.66 2.83 -6.04
N ILE A 70 -2.45 2.32 -5.96
CA ILE A 70 -2.12 1.11 -5.20
C ILE A 70 -1.03 1.48 -4.20
N ASP A 71 -1.32 1.34 -2.91
CA ASP A 71 -0.29 1.47 -1.88
C ASP A 71 0.26 0.07 -1.53
N GLY A 72 1.54 -0.14 -1.77
CA GLY A 72 2.22 -1.42 -1.59
C GLY A 72 2.60 -1.73 -0.14
N HIS A 73 2.44 -0.78 0.81
CA HIS A 73 2.84 -0.95 2.20
C HIS A 73 2.03 -0.06 3.14
N CYS A 74 1.02 -0.64 3.78
CA CYS A 74 0.21 0.03 4.80
C CYS A 74 -0.16 -0.95 5.90
N HIS A 75 -0.35 -0.47 7.13
CA HIS A 75 -0.71 -1.27 8.31
C HIS A 75 -2.05 -0.84 8.88
N LEU A 76 -3.15 -1.42 8.44
CA LEU A 76 -4.51 -1.01 8.82
C LEU A 76 -4.82 -1.21 10.31
N SER A 77 -4.24 -2.24 10.94
CA SER A 77 -4.55 -2.62 12.33
C SER A 77 -3.68 -1.93 13.38
N PHE A 78 -2.64 -1.14 12.98
CA PHE A 78 -1.65 -0.62 13.92
C PHE A 78 -2.10 0.59 14.76
N GLY A 79 -3.02 1.37 14.32
CA GLY A 79 -3.44 2.50 15.10
C GLY A 79 -4.33 3.47 14.33
N TYR A 80 -4.65 4.58 14.97
CA TYR A 80 -5.57 5.65 14.55
C TYR A 80 -6.94 5.22 14.00
N PRO A 81 -7.97 5.98 14.32
CA PRO A 81 -7.95 7.12 15.21
C PRO A 81 -7.78 6.71 16.66
N THR A 82 -7.11 7.54 17.46
CA THR A 82 -7.12 7.44 18.91
C THR A 82 -8.41 8.07 19.43
N ILE A 83 -9.13 7.35 20.28
CA ILE A 83 -10.23 7.96 21.05
C ILE A 83 -9.63 8.61 22.28
N ALA A 84 -10.01 9.85 22.57
CA ALA A 84 -9.57 10.53 23.80
C ALA A 84 -9.85 9.65 25.03
N GLY A 85 -8.85 9.45 25.88
CA GLY A 85 -8.96 8.61 27.08
C GLY A 85 -8.74 7.10 26.84
N VAL A 86 -8.71 6.62 25.61
CA VAL A 86 -8.30 5.23 25.30
C VAL A 86 -6.83 5.24 24.91
N ARG A 87 -5.95 4.74 25.77
CA ARG A 87 -4.53 4.56 25.42
C ARG A 87 -4.46 3.57 24.26
N SER A 88 -4.11 4.06 23.09
CA SER A 88 -3.89 3.23 21.91
C SER A 88 -2.50 2.60 21.90
N SER A 89 -2.05 2.06 23.02
CA SER A 89 -0.86 1.21 22.97
C SER A 89 -1.24 -0.09 22.26
N ARG A 90 -0.37 -0.58 21.41
CA ARG A 90 -0.57 -1.82 20.62
C ARG A 90 -0.90 -3.06 21.47
N GLY A 91 -0.83 -2.96 22.81
CA GLY A 91 -1.10 -4.03 23.75
C GLY A 91 -2.36 -3.88 24.60
N THR A 92 -3.17 -2.83 24.42
CA THR A 92 -4.28 -2.53 25.32
C THR A 92 -5.66 -2.50 24.67
N THR A 93 -5.74 -2.63 23.34
CA THR A 93 -7.01 -2.68 22.62
C THR A 93 -7.39 -4.12 22.29
N SER A 94 -8.68 -4.46 22.42
CA SER A 94 -9.16 -5.78 22.03
C SER A 94 -9.10 -5.99 20.51
N ALA A 95 -9.10 -7.26 20.07
CA ALA A 95 -9.12 -7.60 18.65
C ALA A 95 -10.35 -7.01 17.94
N GLU A 96 -11.51 -7.04 18.61
CA GLU A 96 -12.79 -6.53 18.08
C GLU A 96 -12.72 -5.02 17.81
N PHE A 97 -12.24 -4.23 18.78
CA PHE A 97 -12.09 -2.80 18.60
C PHE A 97 -11.06 -2.48 17.49
N SER A 98 -9.96 -3.20 17.48
CA SER A 98 -8.91 -3.02 16.46
C SER A 98 -9.42 -3.38 15.07
N THR A 99 -10.32 -4.37 14.94
CA THR A 99 -10.97 -4.74 13.67
C THR A 99 -11.89 -3.63 13.18
N LEU A 100 -12.74 -3.07 14.05
CA LEU A 100 -13.63 -1.95 13.67
C LEU A 100 -12.83 -0.71 13.25
N ARG A 101 -11.72 -0.43 13.95
CA ARG A 101 -10.80 0.64 13.59
C ARG A 101 -10.13 0.40 12.25
N ALA A 102 -9.63 -0.80 11.99
CA ALA A 102 -9.00 -1.18 10.73
C ALA A 102 -10.00 -1.09 9.55
N ALA A 103 -11.26 -1.46 9.76
CA ALA A 103 -12.32 -1.30 8.77
C ALA A 103 -12.55 0.17 8.41
N ARG A 104 -12.59 1.06 9.42
CA ARG A 104 -12.68 2.51 9.20
C ARG A 104 -11.45 3.05 8.45
N ASN A 105 -10.25 2.64 8.85
CA ASN A 105 -9.03 3.03 8.17
C ASN A 105 -9.07 2.63 6.69
N ALA A 106 -9.52 1.41 6.37
CA ALA A 106 -9.67 0.94 5.00
C ALA A 106 -10.64 1.80 4.17
N GLN A 107 -11.75 2.27 4.77
CA GLN A 107 -12.67 3.19 4.08
C GLN A 107 -12.00 4.53 3.75
N GLN A 108 -11.23 5.09 4.68
CA GLN A 108 -10.49 6.34 4.46
C GLN A 108 -9.46 6.19 3.34
N VAL A 109 -8.72 5.07 3.32
CA VAL A 109 -7.77 4.73 2.26
C VAL A 109 -8.46 4.67 0.89
N LEU A 110 -9.61 3.99 0.78
CA LEU A 110 -10.37 3.94 -0.47
C LEU A 110 -10.82 5.32 -0.95
N ARG A 111 -11.32 6.14 -0.04
CA ARG A 111 -11.82 7.50 -0.35
C ARG A 111 -10.72 8.47 -0.75
N SER A 112 -9.46 8.18 -0.44
CA SER A 112 -8.31 8.95 -0.93
C SER A 112 -7.82 8.52 -2.31
N GLY A 113 -8.51 7.59 -2.98
CA GLY A 113 -8.18 7.14 -4.32
C GLY A 113 -7.35 5.86 -4.38
N VAL A 114 -7.04 5.23 -3.24
CA VAL A 114 -6.33 3.94 -3.21
C VAL A 114 -7.35 2.80 -3.37
N THR A 115 -7.41 2.20 -4.54
CA THR A 115 -8.37 1.13 -4.85
C THR A 115 -7.86 -0.27 -4.50
N SER A 116 -6.54 -0.44 -4.36
CA SER A 116 -5.91 -1.69 -3.91
C SER A 116 -4.78 -1.41 -2.92
N LEU A 117 -4.59 -2.29 -1.96
CA LEU A 117 -3.72 -2.09 -0.82
C LEU A 117 -2.98 -3.38 -0.46
N SER A 118 -1.66 -3.29 -0.31
CA SER A 118 -0.85 -4.35 0.29
C SER A 118 -0.61 -4.06 1.78
N VAL A 119 -0.92 -5.03 2.64
CA VAL A 119 -0.77 -4.93 4.10
C VAL A 119 0.25 -5.96 4.56
N PRO A 120 1.56 -5.58 4.60
CA PRO A 120 2.63 -6.52 4.93
C PRO A 120 2.78 -6.72 6.43
N GLY A 121 1.68 -6.89 7.13
CA GLY A 121 1.65 -7.29 8.53
C GLY A 121 0.69 -6.47 9.37
N GLY A 122 0.08 -7.15 10.32
CA GLY A 122 -0.90 -6.61 11.24
C GLY A 122 -0.91 -7.34 12.57
N THR A 123 -1.82 -6.96 13.43
CA THR A 123 -2.06 -7.62 14.71
C THR A 123 -3.15 -8.70 14.56
N TRP A 124 -3.04 -9.77 15.30
CA TRP A 124 -3.99 -10.90 15.25
C TRP A 124 -4.04 -11.57 13.87
N PHE A 125 -4.96 -11.39 13.09
CA PHE A 125 -5.21 -11.62 11.67
C PHE A 125 -6.33 -10.67 11.24
N ILE A 126 -6.34 -9.46 11.81
CA ILE A 126 -7.38 -8.46 11.59
C ILE A 126 -7.46 -8.07 10.12
N ASP A 127 -6.32 -7.92 9.45
CA ASP A 127 -6.27 -7.50 8.05
C ASP A 127 -6.89 -8.57 7.12
N VAL A 128 -6.79 -9.85 7.47
CA VAL A 128 -7.50 -10.95 6.78
C VAL A 128 -9.02 -10.81 6.97
N ALA A 129 -9.47 -10.56 8.20
CA ALA A 129 -10.90 -10.38 8.48
C ALA A 129 -11.48 -9.14 7.75
N VAL A 130 -10.75 -8.03 7.72
CA VAL A 130 -11.17 -6.81 7.00
C VAL A 130 -11.21 -7.05 5.49
N ARG A 131 -10.21 -7.71 4.91
CA ARG A 131 -10.21 -8.13 3.51
C ARG A 131 -11.45 -8.95 3.16
N ASP A 132 -11.73 -9.97 3.96
CA ASP A 132 -12.85 -10.88 3.72
C ASP A 132 -14.20 -10.17 3.89
N ALA A 133 -14.31 -9.24 4.86
CA ALA A 133 -15.49 -8.40 5.02
C ALA A 133 -15.74 -7.48 3.84
N ILE A 134 -14.69 -6.89 3.26
CA ILE A 134 -14.79 -6.08 2.03
C ILE A 134 -15.21 -6.96 0.85
N ALA A 135 -14.61 -8.13 0.68
CA ALA A 135 -14.94 -9.07 -0.38
C ALA A 135 -16.39 -9.58 -0.27
N ALA A 136 -16.89 -9.76 0.94
CA ALA A 136 -18.28 -10.14 1.21
C ALA A 136 -19.28 -8.98 1.09
N GLY A 137 -18.81 -7.74 0.86
CA GLY A 137 -19.67 -6.55 0.78
C GLY A 137 -20.26 -6.09 2.12
N LEU A 138 -19.69 -6.53 3.25
CA LEU A 138 -20.12 -6.10 4.59
C LEU A 138 -19.66 -4.68 4.91
N ILE A 139 -18.51 -4.28 4.37
CA ILE A 139 -17.94 -2.94 4.52
C ILE A 139 -17.34 -2.49 3.19
N GLU A 140 -17.24 -1.17 2.99
CA GLU A 140 -16.47 -0.59 1.88
C GLU A 140 -14.97 -0.55 2.22
N GLY A 141 -14.13 -0.68 1.19
CA GLY A 141 -12.68 -0.58 1.32
C GLY A 141 -11.95 -0.92 0.01
N PRO A 142 -10.62 -0.71 -0.05
CA PRO A 142 -9.81 -1.13 -1.19
C PRO A 142 -9.76 -2.66 -1.29
N ARG A 143 -9.28 -3.21 -2.41
CA ARG A 143 -8.84 -4.62 -2.43
C ARG A 143 -7.62 -4.75 -1.54
N ILE A 144 -7.67 -5.69 -0.60
CA ILE A 144 -6.59 -5.89 0.36
C ILE A 144 -5.86 -7.19 0.02
N PHE A 145 -4.53 -7.10 -0.06
CA PHE A 145 -3.61 -8.21 -0.03
C PHE A 145 -2.80 -8.14 1.25
N CYS A 146 -2.93 -9.12 2.12
CA CYS A 146 -2.33 -9.04 3.44
C CYS A 146 -1.45 -10.25 3.77
N ALA A 147 -0.38 -9.96 4.50
CA ALA A 147 0.34 -10.94 5.30
C ALA A 147 -0.41 -11.16 6.62
N GLY A 148 0.09 -12.08 7.40
CA GLY A 148 -0.33 -12.20 8.79
C GLY A 148 0.52 -11.31 9.70
N ARG A 149 1.10 -11.92 10.75
CA ARG A 149 2.08 -11.28 11.63
C ARG A 149 3.49 -11.46 11.06
N PHE A 150 4.40 -10.55 11.37
CA PHE A 150 5.79 -10.70 10.96
C PHE A 150 6.41 -11.97 11.55
N ILE A 151 7.16 -12.73 10.76
CA ILE A 151 8.02 -13.80 11.28
C ILE A 151 9.34 -13.15 11.63
N VAL A 152 9.71 -13.19 12.91
CA VAL A 152 10.86 -12.49 13.49
C VAL A 152 11.65 -13.42 14.41
N THR A 153 12.91 -13.06 14.64
CA THR A 153 13.78 -13.68 15.65
C THR A 153 14.01 -12.74 16.82
N TYR A 154 14.68 -13.17 17.86
CA TYR A 154 15.12 -12.27 18.93
C TYR A 154 15.98 -11.13 18.37
N GLY A 155 15.69 -9.90 18.81
CA GLY A 155 16.36 -8.67 18.36
C GLY A 155 15.86 -8.11 17.03
N SER A 156 14.91 -8.76 16.36
CA SER A 156 14.25 -8.20 15.18
C SER A 156 13.29 -7.07 15.54
N ILE A 157 12.85 -6.32 14.53
CA ILE A 157 11.75 -5.35 14.70
C ILE A 157 10.53 -6.05 15.31
N THR A 158 9.84 -5.42 16.25
CA THR A 158 8.70 -5.94 17.00
C THR A 158 9.03 -6.86 18.19
N ASP A 159 10.28 -7.25 18.40
CA ASP A 159 10.72 -7.93 19.63
C ASP A 159 11.00 -6.88 20.71
N ASN A 160 9.94 -6.26 21.22
CA ASN A 160 10.03 -5.14 22.18
C ASN A 160 9.82 -5.58 23.64
N GLU A 161 9.37 -6.82 23.85
CA GLU A 161 9.09 -7.34 25.18
C GLU A 161 10.30 -8.10 25.74
N PRO A 162 10.54 -8.06 27.06
CA PRO A 162 11.55 -8.90 27.67
C PRO A 162 11.32 -10.39 27.38
N SER A 163 12.39 -11.15 27.20
CA SER A 163 12.34 -12.57 26.81
C SER A 163 11.50 -13.43 27.76
N TRP A 164 11.35 -13.07 29.04
CA TRP A 164 10.52 -13.77 30.00
C TRP A 164 9.02 -13.45 29.91
N VAL A 165 8.63 -12.43 29.14
CA VAL A 165 7.23 -12.11 28.82
C VAL A 165 6.77 -12.88 27.57
N GLY A 166 7.67 -13.07 26.62
CA GLY A 166 7.39 -13.67 25.32
C GLY A 166 6.64 -12.72 24.40
N THR A 167 6.11 -13.28 23.30
CA THR A 167 5.40 -12.49 22.29
C THR A 167 3.90 -12.81 22.37
N PRO A 168 3.09 -11.88 22.90
CA PRO A 168 1.65 -12.10 23.02
C PRO A 168 0.94 -12.17 21.65
N GLU A 169 -0.24 -12.79 21.61
CA GLU A 169 -1.01 -12.97 20.38
C GLU A 169 -1.39 -11.65 19.66
N HIS A 170 -1.47 -10.55 20.40
CA HIS A 170 -1.75 -9.24 19.82
C HIS A 170 -0.51 -8.53 19.26
N ALA A 171 0.69 -9.07 19.43
CA ALA A 171 1.90 -8.48 18.88
C ALA A 171 1.92 -8.56 17.34
N ASN A 172 2.62 -7.62 16.72
CA ASN A 172 2.76 -7.59 15.26
C ASN A 172 3.67 -8.73 14.74
N GLY A 173 4.59 -9.21 15.59
CA GLY A 173 5.53 -10.29 15.26
C GLY A 173 5.21 -11.60 15.96
N VAL A 174 5.69 -12.68 15.37
CA VAL A 174 5.75 -14.04 15.95
C VAL A 174 7.21 -14.40 16.07
N LEU A 175 7.70 -14.65 17.29
CA LEU A 175 9.06 -15.14 17.50
C LEU A 175 9.18 -16.57 17.00
N ALA A 176 10.12 -16.78 16.08
CA ALA A 176 10.47 -18.09 15.54
C ALA A 176 12.00 -18.10 15.39
N ASN A 177 12.70 -18.78 16.29
CA ASN A 177 14.16 -18.75 16.40
C ASN A 177 14.84 -20.00 15.83
N SER A 178 14.12 -20.70 14.96
CA SER A 178 14.65 -21.85 14.20
C SER A 178 13.91 -22.01 12.88
N VAL A 179 14.55 -22.61 11.89
CA VAL A 179 13.93 -22.94 10.59
C VAL A 179 12.62 -23.72 10.78
N ALA A 180 12.58 -24.67 11.72
CA ALA A 180 11.39 -25.49 11.96
C ALA A 180 10.20 -24.66 12.48
N GLU A 181 10.46 -23.72 13.39
CA GLU A 181 9.43 -22.80 13.92
C GLU A 181 8.94 -21.84 12.83
N MET A 182 9.87 -21.26 12.04
CA MET A 182 9.54 -20.38 10.93
C MET A 182 8.67 -21.07 9.88
N ILE A 183 9.01 -22.29 9.47
CA ILE A 183 8.21 -23.09 8.54
C ILE A 183 6.83 -23.40 9.12
N THR A 184 6.77 -23.71 10.41
CA THR A 184 5.49 -23.95 11.11
C THR A 184 4.61 -22.71 11.05
N GLU A 185 5.18 -21.53 11.29
CA GLU A 185 4.44 -20.27 11.23
C GLU A 185 4.00 -19.93 9.80
N VAL A 186 4.84 -20.13 8.78
CA VAL A 186 4.42 -19.97 7.36
C VAL A 186 3.17 -20.84 7.09
N ARG A 187 3.17 -22.10 7.54
CA ARG A 187 2.05 -23.01 7.36
C ARG A 187 0.80 -22.53 8.09
N ARG A 188 0.97 -22.00 9.31
CA ARG A 188 -0.11 -21.44 10.12
C ARG A 188 -0.73 -20.23 9.43
N GLN A 189 0.08 -19.29 8.94
CA GLN A 189 -0.39 -18.08 8.25
C GLN A 189 -1.10 -18.43 6.94
N CYS A 190 -0.56 -19.32 6.13
CA CYS A 190 -1.25 -19.83 4.94
C CYS A 190 -2.60 -20.48 5.27
N LYS A 191 -2.70 -21.23 6.40
CA LYS A 191 -3.97 -21.79 6.86
C LYS A 191 -4.99 -20.69 7.25
N HIS A 192 -4.53 -19.55 7.74
CA HIS A 192 -5.38 -18.40 8.03
C HIS A 192 -5.77 -17.59 6.76
N GLY A 193 -5.29 -18.02 5.59
CA GLY A 193 -5.67 -17.40 4.31
C GLY A 193 -4.94 -16.12 3.97
N VAL A 194 -3.72 -15.92 4.48
CA VAL A 194 -2.89 -14.78 4.05
C VAL A 194 -2.56 -14.88 2.56
N ASN A 195 -2.31 -13.75 1.92
CA ASN A 195 -1.95 -13.67 0.51
C ASN A 195 -0.43 -13.83 0.28
N PHE A 196 0.37 -13.41 1.26
CA PHE A 196 1.83 -13.49 1.22
C PHE A 196 2.42 -13.57 2.63
N ILE A 197 3.71 -13.87 2.73
CA ILE A 197 4.46 -13.98 3.98
C ILE A 197 5.30 -12.72 4.18
N LYS A 198 5.38 -12.24 5.42
CA LYS A 198 6.26 -11.16 5.83
C LYS A 198 7.27 -11.63 6.84
N MET A 199 8.55 -11.45 6.53
CA MET A 199 9.66 -11.52 7.48
C MET A 199 10.14 -10.12 7.87
N ALA A 200 10.80 -10.00 9.00
CA ALA A 200 11.37 -8.74 9.39
C ALA A 200 12.66 -8.92 10.20
N ASP A 201 13.69 -8.22 9.77
CA ASP A 201 15.01 -8.16 10.40
C ASP A 201 15.07 -7.01 11.44
N SER A 202 16.23 -6.58 11.87
CA SER A 202 16.41 -5.53 12.89
C SER A 202 15.76 -4.20 12.47
N THR A 203 15.31 -3.44 13.46
CA THR A 203 14.59 -2.16 13.27
C THR A 203 15.38 -1.16 12.43
N TRP A 204 16.68 -1.05 12.66
CA TRP A 204 17.52 -0.01 12.07
C TRP A 204 18.58 -0.53 11.10
N GLY A 205 18.58 -1.83 10.80
CA GLY A 205 19.54 -2.42 9.89
C GLY A 205 20.97 -2.47 10.40
N ASP A 206 21.17 -2.30 11.71
CA ASP A 206 22.46 -2.35 12.40
C ASP A 206 22.93 -3.77 12.70
N THR A 207 22.01 -4.71 12.71
CA THR A 207 22.25 -6.12 13.00
C THR A 207 21.42 -6.99 12.06
N GLN A 208 22.02 -8.03 11.50
CA GLN A 208 21.27 -9.07 10.80
C GLN A 208 20.78 -10.10 11.82
N THR A 209 19.49 -10.16 12.06
CA THR A 209 18.88 -11.05 13.07
C THR A 209 18.36 -12.37 12.47
N ILE A 210 18.18 -12.41 11.15
CA ILE A 210 17.72 -13.59 10.40
C ILE A 210 18.90 -14.13 9.58
N ALA A 211 19.26 -15.38 9.80
CA ALA A 211 20.35 -16.03 9.05
C ALA A 211 19.95 -16.25 7.56
N PRO A 212 20.90 -16.21 6.61
CA PRO A 212 20.61 -16.42 5.20
C PRO A 212 19.90 -17.76 4.91
N GLU A 213 20.28 -18.83 5.60
CA GLU A 213 19.68 -20.16 5.48
C GLU A 213 18.24 -20.22 6.02
N GLU A 214 17.93 -19.46 7.06
CA GLU A 214 16.58 -19.33 7.59
C GLU A 214 15.67 -18.62 6.58
N LEU A 215 16.16 -17.51 6.03
CA LEU A 215 15.42 -16.75 5.02
C LEU A 215 15.18 -17.57 3.74
N ALA A 216 16.20 -18.32 3.28
CA ALA A 216 16.07 -19.19 2.13
C ALA A 216 15.04 -20.31 2.36
N ALA A 217 15.03 -20.92 3.54
CA ALA A 217 14.07 -21.97 3.89
C ALA A 217 12.62 -21.45 3.94
N VAL A 218 12.42 -20.25 4.51
CA VAL A 218 11.11 -19.61 4.57
C VAL A 218 10.62 -19.21 3.19
N THR A 219 11.48 -18.64 2.35
CA THR A 219 11.18 -18.28 0.97
C THR A 219 10.73 -19.50 0.17
N GLN A 220 11.48 -20.59 0.27
CA GLN A 220 11.14 -21.86 -0.40
C GLN A 220 9.78 -22.41 0.06
N GLU A 221 9.49 -22.38 1.37
CA GLU A 221 8.22 -22.88 1.90
C GLU A 221 7.05 -21.98 1.46
N ALA A 222 7.22 -20.64 1.43
CA ALA A 222 6.22 -19.71 0.95
C ALA A 222 5.90 -19.96 -0.53
N HIS A 223 6.90 -20.02 -1.39
CA HIS A 223 6.73 -20.27 -2.83
C HIS A 223 6.11 -21.65 -3.09
N ARG A 224 6.49 -22.70 -2.33
CA ARG A 224 5.88 -24.02 -2.43
C ARG A 224 4.39 -24.02 -2.13
N ARG A 225 3.90 -22.98 -1.40
CA ARG A 225 2.50 -22.77 -1.08
C ARG A 225 1.81 -21.73 -1.97
N ASN A 226 2.46 -21.33 -3.07
CA ASN A 226 2.00 -20.28 -3.96
C ASN A 226 1.77 -18.94 -3.23
N ALA A 227 2.48 -18.70 -2.13
CA ALA A 227 2.47 -17.43 -1.42
C ALA A 227 3.75 -16.65 -1.79
N ARG A 228 3.61 -15.37 -2.08
CA ARG A 228 4.75 -14.46 -2.21
C ARG A 228 5.35 -14.19 -0.84
N ILE A 229 6.56 -13.62 -0.81
CA ILE A 229 7.24 -13.28 0.42
C ILE A 229 7.94 -11.93 0.31
N THR A 230 7.87 -11.14 1.38
CA THR A 230 8.60 -9.89 1.53
C THR A 230 9.31 -9.81 2.88
N ILE A 231 10.27 -8.90 2.98
CA ILE A 231 11.03 -8.70 4.20
C ILE A 231 11.28 -7.21 4.47
N HIS A 232 11.19 -6.81 5.76
CA HIS A 232 11.80 -5.59 6.25
C HIS A 232 13.31 -5.83 6.38
N ALA A 233 14.12 -5.19 5.53
CA ALA A 233 15.56 -5.35 5.50
C ALA A 233 16.20 -4.01 5.12
N ARG A 234 16.83 -3.35 6.09
CA ARG A 234 17.43 -2.01 5.92
C ARG A 234 18.93 -2.06 5.68
N GLY A 235 19.63 -2.92 6.42
CA GLY A 235 21.08 -2.97 6.43
C GLY A 235 21.68 -3.87 5.36
N ALA A 236 23.00 -3.73 5.19
CA ALA A 236 23.77 -4.39 4.15
C ALA A 236 23.64 -5.93 4.16
N GLY A 237 23.74 -6.57 5.30
CA GLY A 237 23.65 -8.02 5.37
C GLY A 237 22.29 -8.56 4.96
N SER A 238 21.21 -7.98 5.53
CA SER A 238 19.85 -8.46 5.33
C SER A 238 19.32 -8.21 3.91
N THR A 239 19.67 -7.09 3.28
CA THR A 239 19.26 -6.78 1.90
C THR A 239 19.83 -7.78 0.90
N ARG A 240 21.14 -8.11 1.04
CA ARG A 240 21.80 -9.12 0.19
C ARG A 240 21.24 -10.50 0.43
N ALA A 241 21.08 -10.90 1.68
CA ALA A 241 20.53 -12.21 2.03
C ALA A 241 19.11 -12.37 1.47
N ALA A 242 18.29 -11.32 1.52
CA ALA A 242 16.96 -11.31 0.94
C ALA A 242 16.98 -11.52 -0.58
N ALA A 243 17.83 -10.79 -1.28
CA ALA A 243 18.01 -10.94 -2.72
C ALA A 243 18.47 -12.37 -3.09
N GLN A 244 19.46 -12.91 -2.38
CA GLN A 244 19.99 -14.25 -2.60
C GLN A 244 18.99 -15.36 -2.26
N ALA A 245 18.14 -15.14 -1.26
CA ALA A 245 17.05 -16.06 -0.91
C ALA A 245 15.90 -16.04 -1.92
N GLY A 246 15.86 -15.08 -2.84
CA GLY A 246 14.83 -14.94 -3.86
C GLY A 246 13.49 -14.49 -3.32
N VAL A 247 13.46 -13.58 -2.33
CA VAL A 247 12.21 -12.94 -1.89
C VAL A 247 11.61 -12.14 -3.06
N ASP A 248 10.30 -11.92 -3.08
CA ASP A 248 9.62 -11.28 -4.21
C ASP A 248 9.86 -9.76 -4.24
N TRP A 249 9.92 -9.12 -3.07
CA TRP A 249 10.36 -7.73 -2.94
C TRP A 249 10.92 -7.45 -1.56
N ILE A 250 11.78 -6.42 -1.47
CA ILE A 250 12.44 -5.97 -0.25
C ILE A 250 11.86 -4.60 0.15
N LEU A 251 11.52 -4.45 1.42
CA LEU A 251 11.05 -3.20 2.00
C LEU A 251 12.23 -2.43 2.60
N HIS A 252 12.23 -1.12 2.40
CA HIS A 252 13.20 -0.13 2.88
C HIS A 252 14.54 -0.18 2.12
N ALA A 253 15.47 -1.06 2.47
CA ALA A 253 16.82 -1.18 1.90
C ALA A 253 17.67 0.11 2.01
N ASP A 254 17.31 1.03 2.87
CA ASP A 254 17.85 2.39 2.96
C ASP A 254 19.32 2.48 3.42
N LEU A 255 19.90 1.37 3.91
CA LEU A 255 21.33 1.24 4.22
C LEU A 255 22.04 0.19 3.35
N ALA A 256 21.44 -0.19 2.21
CA ALA A 256 22.05 -1.11 1.27
C ALA A 256 23.32 -0.53 0.64
N THR A 257 24.35 -1.35 0.55
CA THR A 257 25.59 -1.01 -0.16
C THR A 257 25.44 -1.21 -1.67
N GLU A 258 26.39 -0.72 -2.44
CA GLU A 258 26.45 -0.95 -3.89
C GLU A 258 26.37 -2.45 -4.23
N ALA A 259 27.17 -3.27 -3.56
CA ALA A 259 27.18 -4.72 -3.78
C ALA A 259 25.87 -5.41 -3.39
N ASP A 260 25.09 -4.85 -2.46
CA ASP A 260 23.76 -5.35 -2.12
C ASP A 260 22.76 -5.04 -3.24
N LEU A 261 22.81 -3.82 -3.79
CA LEU A 261 21.95 -3.41 -4.90
C LEU A 261 22.28 -4.15 -6.20
N GLU A 262 23.56 -4.43 -6.46
CA GLU A 262 23.97 -5.32 -7.56
C GLU A 262 23.37 -6.72 -7.39
N ALA A 263 23.38 -7.27 -6.17
CA ALA A 263 22.75 -8.57 -5.89
C ALA A 263 21.23 -8.53 -6.08
N VAL A 264 20.55 -7.44 -5.68
CA VAL A 264 19.13 -7.22 -5.91
C VAL A 264 18.83 -7.18 -7.41
N ALA A 265 19.60 -6.42 -8.18
CA ALA A 265 19.44 -6.32 -9.63
C ALA A 265 19.66 -7.68 -10.31
N ALA A 266 20.72 -8.40 -9.95
CA ALA A 266 21.04 -9.72 -10.50
C ALA A 266 19.95 -10.77 -10.20
N ALA A 267 19.31 -10.68 -9.04
CA ALA A 267 18.22 -11.58 -8.64
C ALA A 267 16.86 -11.15 -9.22
N GLY A 268 16.74 -9.96 -9.82
CA GLY A 268 15.46 -9.44 -10.32
C GLY A 268 14.43 -9.10 -9.23
N VAL A 269 14.89 -8.93 -8.00
CA VAL A 269 14.05 -8.60 -6.86
C VAL A 269 13.67 -7.11 -6.91
N ARG A 270 12.43 -6.78 -6.51
CA ARG A 270 11.93 -5.40 -6.48
C ARG A 270 12.25 -4.73 -5.16
N LEU A 271 12.39 -3.40 -5.17
CA LEU A 271 12.54 -2.59 -3.97
C LEU A 271 11.31 -1.75 -3.71
N MET A 272 10.96 -1.58 -2.44
CA MET A 272 9.91 -0.68 -1.96
C MET A 272 10.49 0.15 -0.80
N PRO A 273 11.03 1.34 -1.08
CA PRO A 273 11.80 2.13 -0.11
C PRO A 273 10.98 2.68 1.05
N THR A 274 9.67 2.89 0.88
CA THR A 274 8.76 3.40 1.92
C THR A 274 9.24 4.71 2.56
N MET A 275 9.67 5.64 1.74
CA MET A 275 10.29 6.88 2.19
C MET A 275 9.28 7.87 2.79
N THR A 276 7.99 7.71 2.50
CA THR A 276 6.91 8.50 3.10
C THR A 276 6.98 8.47 4.62
N PHE A 277 7.13 7.29 5.22
CA PHE A 277 7.31 7.16 6.67
C PHE A 277 8.50 7.98 7.19
N LEU A 278 9.67 7.84 6.54
CA LEU A 278 10.89 8.54 6.95
C LEU A 278 10.72 10.06 6.86
N ARG A 279 10.19 10.55 5.73
CA ARG A 279 9.97 11.97 5.49
C ARG A 279 9.05 12.59 6.54
N HIS A 280 7.97 11.91 6.89
CA HIS A 280 7.03 12.43 7.86
C HIS A 280 7.56 12.44 9.30
N VAL A 281 8.39 11.47 9.67
CA VAL A 281 9.08 11.55 10.95
C VAL A 281 10.04 12.74 11.02
N ILE A 282 10.68 13.08 9.91
CA ILE A 282 11.53 14.26 9.82
C ILE A 282 10.71 15.53 9.99
N ASP A 283 9.59 15.64 9.27
CA ASP A 283 8.77 16.86 9.22
C ASP A 283 7.94 17.07 10.51
N LEU A 284 7.33 16.01 11.03
CA LEU A 284 6.31 16.06 12.08
C LEU A 284 6.75 15.37 13.41
N GLY A 285 7.96 14.81 13.44
CA GLY A 285 8.41 14.01 14.57
C GLY A 285 8.43 14.78 15.89
N ARG A 286 8.84 16.04 15.89
CA ARG A 286 8.85 16.90 17.10
C ARG A 286 7.44 17.15 17.63
N GLU A 287 6.49 17.45 16.75
CA GLU A 287 5.08 17.69 17.11
C GLU A 287 4.42 16.43 17.67
N SER A 288 4.87 15.27 17.21
CA SER A 288 4.42 13.96 17.70
C SER A 288 5.20 13.44 18.92
N GLY A 289 6.06 14.27 19.52
CA GLY A 289 6.79 13.95 20.75
C GLY A 289 8.03 13.06 20.56
N ARG A 290 8.55 12.91 19.33
CA ARG A 290 9.78 12.15 19.08
C ARG A 290 11.02 12.93 19.51
N GLY A 291 12.00 12.21 20.08
CA GLY A 291 13.27 12.79 20.49
C GLY A 291 14.16 13.15 19.29
N GLN A 292 15.00 14.19 19.44
CA GLN A 292 15.90 14.66 18.37
C GLN A 292 16.80 13.54 17.84
N ARG A 293 17.35 12.69 18.72
CA ARG A 293 18.22 11.57 18.35
C ARG A 293 17.53 10.58 17.39
N GLU A 294 16.23 10.33 17.60
CA GLU A 294 15.45 9.48 16.72
C GLU A 294 15.25 10.15 15.36
N ILE A 295 14.90 11.44 15.34
CA ILE A 295 14.75 12.22 14.11
C ILE A 295 16.06 12.24 13.32
N ASP A 296 17.21 12.45 13.99
CA ASP A 296 18.52 12.44 13.33
C ASP A 296 18.87 11.05 12.76
N THR A 297 18.43 9.99 13.41
CA THR A 297 18.58 8.62 12.88
C THR A 297 17.74 8.43 11.62
N ILE A 298 16.48 8.81 11.66
CA ILE A 298 15.57 8.74 10.50
C ILE A 298 16.07 9.61 9.35
N GLN A 299 16.66 10.78 9.63
CA GLN A 299 17.26 11.62 8.58
C GLN A 299 18.36 10.87 7.83
N ARG A 300 19.25 10.15 8.52
CA ARG A 300 20.29 9.33 7.88
C ARG A 300 19.70 8.21 7.04
N HIS A 301 18.64 7.56 7.51
CA HIS A 301 17.92 6.54 6.73
C HIS A 301 17.29 7.14 5.47
N PHE A 302 16.71 8.34 5.57
CA PHE A 302 16.16 9.03 4.41
C PHE A 302 17.22 9.38 3.37
N GLU A 303 18.37 9.90 3.80
CA GLU A 303 19.50 10.18 2.92
C GLU A 303 20.04 8.91 2.24
N GLY A 304 20.13 7.81 2.99
CA GLY A 304 20.47 6.49 2.42
C GLY A 304 19.44 6.00 1.41
N ALA A 305 18.15 6.16 1.69
CA ALA A 305 17.08 5.78 0.77
C ALA A 305 17.10 6.61 -0.53
N VAL A 306 17.45 7.90 -0.48
CA VAL A 306 17.65 8.72 -1.69
C VAL A 306 18.77 8.13 -2.55
N HIS A 307 19.91 7.79 -1.94
CA HIS A 307 21.02 7.15 -2.66
C HIS A 307 20.59 5.79 -3.28
N VAL A 308 19.84 4.99 -2.52
CA VAL A 308 19.30 3.70 -3.01
C VAL A 308 18.37 3.90 -4.20
N LEU A 309 17.51 4.92 -4.19
CA LEU A 309 16.65 5.24 -5.34
C LEU A 309 17.46 5.57 -6.61
N GLU A 310 18.47 6.41 -6.48
CA GLU A 310 19.36 6.78 -7.60
C GLU A 310 20.06 5.55 -8.19
N ARG A 311 20.59 4.70 -7.31
CA ARG A 311 21.28 3.47 -7.72
C ARG A 311 20.35 2.41 -8.29
N ALA A 312 19.17 2.23 -7.69
CA ALA A 312 18.14 1.32 -8.20
C ALA A 312 17.74 1.68 -9.63
N ARG A 313 17.54 3.00 -9.90
CA ARG A 313 17.26 3.50 -11.25
C ARG A 313 18.41 3.19 -12.22
N ALA A 314 19.65 3.44 -11.82
CA ALA A 314 20.83 3.17 -12.65
C ALA A 314 21.03 1.68 -12.95
N LEU A 315 20.67 0.81 -12.02
CA LEU A 315 20.75 -0.65 -12.15
C LEU A 315 19.51 -1.29 -12.79
N GLY A 316 18.49 -0.51 -13.11
CA GLY A 316 17.25 -1.01 -13.70
C GLY A 316 16.37 -1.81 -12.72
N ILE A 317 16.56 -1.64 -11.41
CA ILE A 317 15.73 -2.27 -10.39
C ILE A 317 14.34 -1.62 -10.40
N THR A 318 13.31 -2.43 -10.45
CA THR A 318 11.93 -1.93 -10.33
C THR A 318 11.66 -1.45 -8.91
N VAL A 319 11.29 -0.16 -8.78
CA VAL A 319 10.90 0.46 -7.52
C VAL A 319 9.38 0.47 -7.40
N LEU A 320 8.88 -0.03 -6.29
CA LEU A 320 7.47 -0.03 -5.89
C LEU A 320 7.22 1.10 -4.89
N CYS A 321 5.98 1.57 -4.83
CA CYS A 321 5.53 2.61 -3.90
C CYS A 321 4.86 1.99 -2.67
N GLY A 322 5.23 2.44 -1.49
CA GLY A 322 4.60 2.05 -0.24
C GLY A 322 4.80 3.13 0.82
N THR A 323 3.79 3.40 1.63
CA THR A 323 3.84 4.52 2.58
C THR A 323 4.29 4.16 3.97
N ASP A 324 4.20 2.87 4.34
CA ASP A 324 4.35 2.39 5.73
C ASP A 324 3.38 3.10 6.71
N SER A 325 2.19 3.49 6.21
CA SER A 325 1.15 4.14 6.99
C SER A 325 0.69 3.25 8.15
N GLY A 326 0.37 3.88 9.28
CA GLY A 326 -0.02 3.19 10.52
C GLY A 326 1.07 3.16 11.58
N ASN A 327 2.32 3.43 11.22
CA ASN A 327 3.46 3.47 12.15
C ASN A 327 3.81 4.88 12.64
N SER A 328 3.34 5.92 11.98
CA SER A 328 3.69 7.32 12.30
C SER A 328 2.51 8.10 12.84
N PRO A 329 2.67 8.82 13.94
CA PRO A 329 1.79 9.90 14.31
C PRO A 329 2.23 11.21 13.61
N PRO A 330 1.36 12.17 13.39
CA PRO A 330 -0.10 12.13 13.41
C PRO A 330 -0.63 12.02 11.97
N MET A 331 -0.60 10.82 11.41
CA MET A 331 -0.85 10.67 9.99
C MET A 331 -2.20 9.98 9.75
N PRO A 332 -3.25 10.74 9.42
CA PRO A 332 -4.55 10.15 9.14
C PRO A 332 -4.47 9.28 7.88
N TYR A 333 -5.10 8.12 7.95
CA TYR A 333 -5.31 7.30 6.78
C TYR A 333 -6.07 8.11 5.73
N GLY A 334 -5.66 8.01 4.49
CA GLY A 334 -6.16 8.80 3.39
C GLY A 334 -5.22 9.94 2.98
N GLU A 335 -4.62 10.67 3.93
CA GLU A 335 -3.78 11.83 3.60
C GLU A 335 -2.45 11.43 2.94
N LEU A 336 -1.85 10.32 3.34
CA LEU A 336 -0.46 9.99 3.05
C LEU A 336 -0.22 9.10 1.85
N HIS A 337 -1.22 8.39 1.42
CA HIS A 337 -1.06 7.29 0.46
C HIS A 337 -0.53 7.70 -0.92
N ALA A 338 -0.45 9.00 -1.21
CA ALA A 338 0.12 9.54 -2.44
C ALA A 338 1.34 10.45 -2.21
N HIS A 339 2.02 10.36 -1.07
CA HIS A 339 3.27 11.09 -0.82
C HIS A 339 4.48 10.37 -1.43
N GLU A 340 4.49 9.05 -1.51
CA GLU A 340 5.60 8.32 -2.12
C GLU A 340 5.84 8.73 -3.59
N PRO A 341 4.82 8.90 -4.47
CA PRO A 341 5.02 9.44 -5.81
C PRO A 341 5.68 10.82 -5.85
N GLU A 342 5.33 11.73 -4.92
CA GLU A 342 6.02 13.04 -4.79
C GLU A 342 7.50 12.86 -4.47
N ILE A 343 7.82 11.98 -3.52
CA ILE A 343 9.19 11.69 -3.10
C ILE A 343 10.00 11.10 -4.27
N LEU A 344 9.41 10.19 -5.05
CA LEU A 344 10.06 9.66 -6.25
C LEU A 344 10.39 10.77 -7.27
N VAL A 345 9.48 11.72 -7.47
CA VAL A 345 9.72 12.87 -8.37
C VAL A 345 10.78 13.79 -7.79
N GLN A 346 10.68 14.14 -6.52
CA GLN A 346 11.53 15.14 -5.89
C GLN A 346 12.96 14.65 -5.65
N TYR A 347 13.15 13.38 -5.29
CA TYR A 347 14.43 12.82 -4.86
C TYR A 347 14.94 11.67 -5.74
N GLY A 348 14.06 10.96 -6.44
CA GLY A 348 14.41 9.78 -7.24
C GLY A 348 14.66 10.08 -8.73
N GLY A 349 14.48 11.34 -9.16
CA GLY A 349 14.61 11.73 -10.58
C GLY A 349 13.55 11.13 -11.49
N TYR A 350 12.39 10.72 -10.93
CA TYR A 350 11.25 10.23 -11.70
C TYR A 350 10.48 11.40 -12.32
N THR A 351 9.97 11.22 -13.52
CA THR A 351 8.92 12.08 -14.06
C THR A 351 7.59 11.78 -13.35
N PRO A 352 6.61 12.72 -13.34
CA PRO A 352 5.30 12.43 -12.77
C PRO A 352 4.62 11.19 -13.37
N LEU A 353 4.76 10.94 -14.67
CA LEU A 353 4.20 9.74 -15.32
C LEU A 353 4.89 8.45 -14.87
N GLU A 354 6.21 8.47 -14.68
CA GLU A 354 6.93 7.32 -14.11
C GLU A 354 6.50 7.06 -12.66
N ALA A 355 6.29 8.11 -11.86
CA ALA A 355 5.81 7.97 -10.48
C ALA A 355 4.36 7.45 -10.42
N ILE A 356 3.47 7.93 -11.29
CA ILE A 356 2.11 7.39 -11.44
C ILE A 356 2.18 5.91 -11.84
N ARG A 357 3.02 5.55 -12.80
CA ARG A 357 3.22 4.15 -13.19
C ARG A 357 3.70 3.29 -12.01
N ALA A 358 4.64 3.78 -11.20
CA ALA A 358 5.15 3.06 -10.04
C ALA A 358 4.06 2.78 -9.01
N CYS A 359 3.19 3.76 -8.69
CA CYS A 359 2.10 3.60 -7.71
C CYS A 359 0.78 3.03 -8.30
N THR A 360 0.79 2.63 -9.57
CA THR A 360 -0.35 1.95 -10.22
C THR A 360 0.08 0.62 -10.83
N ARG A 361 0.60 0.63 -12.07
CA ARG A 361 0.99 -0.57 -12.82
C ARG A 361 2.02 -1.43 -12.10
N ASP A 362 3.13 -0.82 -11.66
CA ASP A 362 4.23 -1.58 -11.10
C ASP A 362 3.85 -2.12 -9.71
N ASN A 363 3.04 -1.36 -8.94
CA ASN A 363 2.49 -1.79 -7.65
C ASN A 363 1.41 -2.88 -7.74
N ALA A 364 0.80 -3.12 -8.90
CA ALA A 364 -0.13 -4.24 -9.09
C ALA A 364 0.53 -5.58 -8.71
N PHE A 365 1.86 -5.66 -8.83
CA PHE A 365 2.66 -6.78 -8.34
C PHE A 365 2.51 -7.00 -6.82
N ALA A 366 2.60 -5.95 -6.01
CA ALA A 366 2.55 -6.09 -4.54
C ALA A 366 1.17 -6.55 -4.04
N VAL A 367 0.15 -6.47 -4.89
CA VAL A 367 -1.21 -6.96 -4.62
C VAL A 367 -1.59 -8.20 -5.45
N GLY A 368 -0.64 -8.79 -6.20
CA GLY A 368 -0.86 -10.02 -6.99
C GLY A 368 -1.91 -9.90 -8.08
N LEU A 369 -2.09 -8.70 -8.67
CA LEU A 369 -3.13 -8.37 -9.63
C LEU A 369 -2.57 -7.70 -10.90
N GLU A 370 -1.37 -8.04 -11.32
CA GLU A 370 -0.67 -7.43 -12.47
C GLU A 370 -1.49 -7.51 -13.77
N ASP A 371 -2.25 -8.58 -13.89
CA ASP A 371 -3.10 -8.80 -15.07
C ASP A 371 -4.50 -8.17 -14.95
N GLU A 372 -4.86 -7.64 -13.77
CA GLU A 372 -6.22 -7.18 -13.49
C GLU A 372 -6.34 -5.67 -13.28
N VAL A 373 -5.35 -5.02 -12.62
CA VAL A 373 -5.41 -3.61 -12.22
C VAL A 373 -4.14 -2.84 -12.59
N GLY A 374 -4.10 -1.56 -12.23
CA GLY A 374 -2.92 -0.68 -12.36
C GLY A 374 -2.75 -0.04 -13.75
N VAL A 375 -3.49 -0.51 -14.76
CA VAL A 375 -3.51 0.07 -16.11
C VAL A 375 -4.96 0.15 -16.57
N LEU A 376 -5.33 1.26 -17.22
CA LEU A 376 -6.61 1.37 -17.91
C LEU A 376 -6.48 0.76 -19.30
N ALA A 377 -7.03 -0.44 -19.48
CA ALA A 377 -7.05 -1.16 -20.75
C ALA A 377 -8.30 -2.06 -20.83
N PRO A 378 -8.80 -2.35 -22.05
CA PRO A 378 -9.93 -3.27 -22.22
C PRO A 378 -9.67 -4.63 -21.54
N GLY A 379 -10.67 -5.14 -20.84
CA GLY A 379 -10.62 -6.39 -20.07
C GLY A 379 -10.13 -6.23 -18.61
N LYS A 380 -9.43 -5.16 -18.25
CA LYS A 380 -8.99 -4.88 -16.89
C LYS A 380 -10.17 -4.50 -15.99
N LEU A 381 -10.02 -4.68 -14.69
CA LEU A 381 -10.99 -4.20 -13.69
C LEU A 381 -11.11 -2.68 -13.75
N ALA A 382 -12.33 -2.19 -13.62
CA ALA A 382 -12.62 -0.77 -13.65
C ALA A 382 -12.35 -0.14 -12.27
N ASP A 383 -11.07 0.07 -11.99
CA ASP A 383 -10.54 0.78 -10.85
C ASP A 383 -9.87 2.06 -11.35
N LEU A 384 -10.49 3.20 -11.16
CA LEU A 384 -10.00 4.46 -11.70
C LEU A 384 -10.41 5.66 -10.86
N LEU A 385 -9.71 6.77 -11.10
CA LEU A 385 -9.92 8.08 -10.50
C LEU A 385 -10.28 9.09 -11.57
N ILE A 386 -11.19 10.02 -11.23
CA ILE A 386 -11.40 11.27 -11.97
C ILE A 386 -10.93 12.41 -11.09
N LEU A 387 -10.04 13.25 -11.62
CA LEU A 387 -9.40 14.36 -10.93
C LEU A 387 -9.77 15.69 -11.60
N ASN A 388 -9.94 16.74 -10.79
CA ASN A 388 -10.19 18.10 -11.29
C ASN A 388 -8.92 18.95 -11.51
N ALA A 389 -7.73 18.34 -11.37
CA ALA A 389 -6.46 19.00 -11.58
C ALA A 389 -5.46 18.05 -12.28
N ASP A 390 -4.42 18.62 -12.89
CA ASP A 390 -3.41 17.90 -13.69
C ASP A 390 -2.33 17.26 -12.81
N PRO A 391 -2.32 15.91 -12.66
CA PRO A 391 -1.31 15.23 -11.84
C PRO A 391 0.06 15.13 -12.52
N VAL A 392 0.17 15.47 -13.82
CA VAL A 392 1.44 15.49 -14.53
C VAL A 392 2.13 16.86 -14.35
N ALA A 393 1.35 17.92 -14.22
CA ALA A 393 1.88 19.25 -13.89
C ALA A 393 2.29 19.34 -12.41
N ASP A 394 1.50 18.74 -11.51
CA ASP A 394 1.80 18.68 -10.08
C ASP A 394 1.32 17.33 -9.49
N ILE A 395 2.26 16.47 -9.19
CA ILE A 395 1.96 15.13 -8.64
C ILE A 395 1.24 15.18 -7.29
N ARG A 396 1.35 16.29 -6.53
CA ARG A 396 0.69 16.50 -5.24
C ARG A 396 -0.83 16.60 -5.34
N VAL A 397 -1.37 16.78 -6.54
CA VAL A 397 -2.80 16.67 -6.84
C VAL A 397 -3.39 15.34 -6.34
N LEU A 398 -2.59 14.28 -6.28
CA LEU A 398 -3.03 12.96 -5.82
C LEU A 398 -3.20 12.86 -4.29
N GLN A 399 -2.71 13.83 -3.52
CA GLN A 399 -2.64 13.74 -2.05
C GLN A 399 -3.94 14.14 -1.38
N GLY A 400 -4.33 13.39 -0.33
CA GLY A 400 -5.44 13.72 0.57
C GLY A 400 -6.82 13.73 -0.08
N GLY A 401 -6.96 13.24 -1.30
CA GLY A 401 -8.25 13.16 -1.99
C GLY A 401 -8.91 14.50 -2.38
N ARG A 402 -8.22 15.63 -2.17
CA ARG A 402 -8.79 16.98 -2.35
C ARG A 402 -9.17 17.32 -3.80
N HIS A 403 -8.52 16.67 -4.75
CA HIS A 403 -8.75 16.85 -6.18
C HIS A 403 -9.49 15.66 -6.82
N LEU A 404 -9.99 14.73 -6.00
CA LEU A 404 -10.81 13.62 -6.46
C LEU A 404 -12.26 14.11 -6.67
N GLU A 405 -12.73 14.00 -7.91
CA GLU A 405 -14.13 14.16 -8.25
C GLU A 405 -14.89 12.83 -8.13
N LEU A 406 -14.21 11.73 -8.47
CA LEU A 406 -14.79 10.41 -8.42
C LEU A 406 -13.72 9.34 -8.22
N VAL A 407 -14.04 8.37 -7.38
CA VAL A 407 -13.33 7.11 -7.26
C VAL A 407 -14.26 6.00 -7.77
N ILE A 408 -13.78 5.19 -8.68
CA ILE A 408 -14.48 3.99 -9.15
C ILE A 408 -13.65 2.78 -8.75
N LYS A 409 -14.29 1.84 -8.07
CA LYS A 409 -13.71 0.55 -7.72
C LYS A 409 -14.67 -0.57 -8.13
N ASP A 410 -14.17 -1.59 -8.82
CA ASP A 410 -15.02 -2.66 -9.38
C ASP A 410 -16.20 -2.13 -10.22
N GLY A 411 -15.98 -1.07 -11.01
CA GLY A 411 -17.01 -0.44 -11.82
C GLY A 411 -18.11 0.26 -11.03
N LYS A 412 -17.92 0.48 -9.73
CA LYS A 412 -18.88 1.16 -8.85
C LYS A 412 -18.29 2.46 -8.31
N SER A 413 -19.09 3.52 -8.33
CA SER A 413 -18.73 4.80 -7.71
C SER A 413 -18.65 4.66 -6.20
N VAL A 414 -17.58 5.19 -5.62
CA VAL A 414 -17.36 5.27 -4.17
C VAL A 414 -17.87 6.62 -3.68
N ALA A 415 -18.62 6.61 -2.58
CA ALA A 415 -19.10 7.85 -1.95
C ALA A 415 -17.93 8.56 -1.25
N LEU A 416 -17.61 9.78 -1.70
CA LEU A 416 -16.55 10.61 -1.12
C LEU A 416 -17.03 11.43 0.09
N ASN A 417 -18.34 11.51 0.33
CA ASN A 417 -18.98 12.29 1.38
C ASN A 417 -18.74 11.66 2.76
N GLY A 418 -17.65 11.97 3.37
CA GLY A 418 -17.28 11.53 4.71
C GLY A 418 -16.15 12.36 5.31
N GLN A 419 -15.60 13.30 4.54
CA GLN A 419 -14.51 14.18 5.00
C GLN A 419 -14.95 15.20 6.07
N GLU A 420 -16.25 15.59 6.11
CA GLU A 420 -16.79 16.51 7.12
C GLU A 420 -16.85 15.91 8.53
N ALA A 421 -17.00 14.58 8.66
CA ALA A 421 -17.09 13.93 9.97
C ALA A 421 -15.74 13.85 10.73
N GLU A 422 -14.63 14.07 10.05
CA GLU A 422 -13.29 13.94 10.63
C GLU A 422 -12.81 15.23 11.32
N ALA A 423 -13.15 16.38 10.76
CA ALA A 423 -12.90 17.66 11.39
C ALA A 423 -13.63 17.77 12.75
N ASP A 424 -14.84 17.22 12.85
CA ASP A 424 -15.63 17.18 14.08
C ASP A 424 -15.04 16.22 15.13
N LEU A 425 -14.44 15.09 14.72
CA LEU A 425 -13.84 14.13 15.64
C LEU A 425 -12.48 14.62 16.19
N LEU A 426 -11.69 15.30 15.37
CA LEU A 426 -10.44 15.93 15.81
C LEU A 426 -10.73 17.16 16.69
N ALA A 427 -11.76 17.95 16.37
CA ALA A 427 -12.22 19.04 17.20
C ALA A 427 -12.77 18.55 18.55
N PHE A 428 -13.51 17.43 18.57
CA PHE A 428 -13.99 16.80 19.81
C PHE A 428 -12.85 16.27 20.68
N ALA A 429 -11.80 15.69 20.08
CA ALA A 429 -10.61 15.23 20.80
C ALA A 429 -9.81 16.40 21.41
N ALA A 430 -9.74 17.55 20.71
CA ALA A 430 -9.03 18.74 21.18
C ALA A 430 -9.79 19.50 22.31
N THR A 431 -11.11 19.34 22.42
CA THR A 431 -11.92 20.00 23.45
C THR A 431 -12.14 19.15 24.71
N ALA A 432 -11.72 17.88 24.70
CA ALA A 432 -11.87 16.95 25.82
C ALA A 432 -10.55 16.74 26.62
N GLY A 433 -9.52 17.57 26.39
CA GLY A 433 -8.23 17.57 27.07
C GLY A 433 -8.13 18.55 28.23
#